data_9b1609458ee0eca17ad0a95c58da35e0
#
_entry.id   9b1609458ee0eca17ad0a95c58da35e0
#
_cell.length_a   1.000
_cell.length_b   1.000
_cell.length_c   1.000
_cell.angle_alpha   90.00
_cell.angle_beta   90.00
_cell.angle_gamma   90.00
#
_symmetry.space_group_name_H-M   'P 1'
#
loop_
_entity.id
_entity.type
_entity.pdbx_description
1 polymer ?
#
loop_
_entity_poly.entity_id
_entity_poly.type
_entity_poly.pdbx_seq_one_letter_code
_entity_poly.pdbx_strand_id
1 'polypeptide(L)'
;METSNATEEKKISSKTKKILLAMLAVLCVIYVAGFIYFQNHFLFGTKMSDQNIGGKTIDQVEALLSQSTNDYQLEITGRKNLKDAINGKDLDLQISLGDSIKNGMKDQNPFLWFIGAQGKNKELKADVTYDQTKLAKEIRQLDCFQKE
;
A
#
# COMPACT_ATOMS: atom_id res chain seq x y z
N MET A 1 -57.01 -14.93 -28.65
CA MET A 1 -56.35 -15.74 -27.60
C MET A 1 -55.38 -14.82 -26.89
N GLU A 2 -55.87 -14.14 -25.87
CA GLU A 2 -55.04 -13.30 -24.99
C GLU A 2 -54.53 -14.17 -23.83
N THR A 3 -53.24 -14.44 -23.81
CA THR A 3 -52.59 -15.05 -22.66
C THR A 3 -52.18 -13.93 -21.71
N SER A 4 -53.04 -13.71 -20.71
CA SER A 4 -52.76 -12.83 -19.57
C SER A 4 -51.64 -13.44 -18.75
N ASN A 5 -50.43 -12.90 -18.87
CA ASN A 5 -49.31 -13.17 -17.92
C ASN A 5 -49.58 -12.39 -16.64
N ALA A 6 -50.36 -12.98 -15.74
CA ALA A 6 -50.49 -12.52 -14.36
C ALA A 6 -49.15 -12.80 -13.63
N THR A 7 -48.34 -11.77 -13.47
CA THR A 7 -47.16 -11.80 -12.58
C THR A 7 -47.65 -11.97 -11.15
N GLU A 8 -47.55 -13.18 -10.60
CA GLU A 8 -47.84 -13.43 -9.20
C GLU A 8 -46.89 -12.61 -8.33
N GLU A 9 -47.35 -11.50 -7.81
CA GLU A 9 -46.67 -10.76 -6.76
C GLU A 9 -46.65 -11.60 -5.48
N LYS A 10 -45.54 -12.33 -5.27
CA LYS A 10 -45.29 -13.16 -4.08
C LYS A 10 -45.23 -12.25 -2.85
N LYS A 11 -46.35 -12.12 -2.14
CA LYS A 11 -46.53 -11.30 -0.93
C LYS A 11 -45.51 -11.74 0.14
N ILE A 12 -44.40 -11.03 0.29
CA ILE A 12 -43.35 -11.30 1.26
C ILE A 12 -43.93 -11.22 2.68
N SER A 13 -43.77 -12.30 3.48
CA SER A 13 -44.25 -12.40 4.84
C SER A 13 -43.71 -11.25 5.73
N SER A 14 -44.51 -10.77 6.68
CA SER A 14 -44.11 -9.76 7.65
C SER A 14 -42.84 -10.13 8.41
N LYS A 15 -42.63 -11.43 8.74
CA LYS A 15 -41.40 -11.92 9.37
C LYS A 15 -40.20 -11.79 8.45
N THR A 16 -40.35 -12.13 7.18
CA THR A 16 -39.27 -11.99 6.16
C THR A 16 -38.89 -10.52 5.97
N LYS A 17 -39.84 -9.59 5.98
CA LYS A 17 -39.56 -8.14 5.89
C LYS A 17 -38.72 -7.66 7.09
N LYS A 18 -39.04 -8.11 8.31
CA LYS A 18 -38.26 -7.76 9.51
C LYS A 18 -36.84 -8.33 9.46
N ILE A 19 -36.65 -9.54 8.99
CA ILE A 19 -35.33 -10.15 8.84
C ILE A 19 -34.52 -9.38 7.78
N LEU A 20 -35.13 -9.07 6.64
CA LEU A 20 -34.46 -8.31 5.57
C LEU A 20 -34.05 -6.91 6.06
N LEU A 21 -34.91 -6.24 6.84
CA LEU A 21 -34.61 -4.93 7.42
C LEU A 21 -33.44 -5.03 8.43
N ALA A 22 -33.43 -6.05 9.26
CA ALA A 22 -32.33 -6.29 10.20
C ALA A 22 -31.00 -6.55 9.48
N MET A 23 -31.01 -7.37 8.42
CA MET A 23 -29.82 -7.59 7.58
C MET A 23 -29.32 -6.29 6.93
N LEU A 24 -30.24 -5.49 6.40
CA LEU A 24 -29.90 -4.18 5.82
C LEU A 24 -29.27 -3.25 6.86
N ALA A 25 -29.82 -3.21 8.06
CA ALA A 25 -29.26 -2.40 9.15
C ALA A 25 -27.82 -2.83 9.51
N VAL A 26 -27.56 -4.13 9.60
CA VAL A 26 -26.20 -4.66 9.83
C VAL A 26 -25.26 -4.27 8.71
N LEU A 27 -25.67 -4.41 7.45
CA LEU A 27 -24.87 -4.00 6.29
C LEU A 27 -24.55 -2.51 6.32
N CYS A 28 -25.51 -1.67 6.69
CA CYS A 28 -25.29 -0.22 6.87
C CYS A 28 -24.23 0.07 7.95
N VAL A 29 -24.28 -0.63 9.07
CA VAL A 29 -23.30 -0.45 10.15
C VAL A 29 -21.90 -0.85 9.67
N ILE A 30 -21.76 -1.99 8.98
CA ILE A 30 -20.49 -2.45 8.41
C ILE A 30 -19.96 -1.44 7.39
N TYR A 31 -20.85 -0.93 6.53
CA TYR A 31 -20.48 0.05 5.51
C TYR A 31 -19.94 1.35 6.14
N VAL A 32 -20.63 1.88 7.15
CA VAL A 32 -20.20 3.10 7.84
C VAL A 32 -18.90 2.87 8.59
N ALA A 33 -18.75 1.74 9.27
CA ALA A 33 -17.50 1.39 9.95
C ALA A 33 -16.32 1.32 8.98
N GLY A 34 -16.50 0.67 7.83
CA GLY A 34 -15.50 0.62 6.77
C GLY A 34 -15.17 2.01 6.21
N PHE A 35 -16.19 2.84 5.96
CA PHE A 35 -15.98 4.21 5.50
C PHE A 35 -15.10 5.01 6.48
N ILE A 36 -15.38 4.95 7.78
CA ILE A 36 -14.59 5.65 8.82
C ILE A 36 -13.17 5.10 8.88
N TYR A 37 -13.01 3.78 8.83
CA TYR A 37 -11.69 3.13 8.85
C TYR A 37 -10.81 3.59 7.69
N PHE A 38 -11.33 3.61 6.46
CA PHE A 38 -10.58 3.95 5.26
C PHE A 38 -10.38 5.46 5.04
N GLN A 39 -10.82 6.32 5.96
CA GLN A 39 -10.39 7.73 5.96
C GLN A 39 -8.90 7.89 6.31
N ASN A 40 -8.35 6.99 7.13
CA ASN A 40 -6.98 7.03 7.61
C ASN A 40 -6.15 5.81 7.20
N HIS A 41 -6.72 4.89 6.41
CA HIS A 41 -6.06 3.69 5.93
C HIS A 41 -6.15 3.61 4.41
N PHE A 42 -5.13 3.08 3.78
CA PHE A 42 -5.16 2.83 2.34
C PHE A 42 -6.20 1.77 1.98
N LEU A 43 -6.93 1.97 0.89
CA LEU A 43 -7.89 0.99 0.38
C LEU A 43 -7.20 -0.35 0.11
N PHE A 44 -7.94 -1.45 0.32
CA PHE A 44 -7.44 -2.78 -0.01
C PHE A 44 -7.00 -2.88 -1.47
N GLY A 45 -5.88 -3.54 -1.71
CA GLY A 45 -5.30 -3.67 -3.05
C GLY A 45 -4.44 -2.49 -3.50
N THR A 46 -4.26 -1.44 -2.67
CA THR A 46 -3.29 -0.39 -2.95
C THR A 46 -1.88 -0.96 -2.85
N LYS A 47 -1.07 -0.72 -3.87
CA LYS A 47 0.33 -1.16 -3.93
C LYS A 47 1.25 0.03 -4.08
N MET A 48 2.44 -0.13 -3.56
CA MET A 48 3.56 0.78 -3.72
C MET A 48 4.80 -0.04 -4.04
N SER A 49 5.41 0.17 -5.22
CA SER A 49 6.57 -0.60 -5.69
C SER A 49 6.42 -2.12 -5.42
N ASP A 50 5.30 -2.70 -5.86
CA ASP A 50 4.91 -4.10 -5.67
C ASP A 50 4.58 -4.54 -4.23
N GLN A 51 4.82 -3.72 -3.22
CA GLN A 51 4.39 -4.00 -1.85
C GLN A 51 2.92 -3.63 -1.63
N ASN A 52 2.16 -4.54 -1.01
CA ASN A 52 0.78 -4.26 -0.64
C ASN A 52 0.74 -3.38 0.63
N ILE A 53 0.20 -2.17 0.48
CA ILE A 53 0.01 -1.21 1.58
C ILE A 53 -1.46 -1.06 1.97
N GLY A 54 -2.38 -1.81 1.35
CA GLY A 54 -3.80 -1.78 1.68
C GLY A 54 -4.06 -2.10 3.16
N GLY A 55 -4.95 -1.33 3.78
CA GLY A 55 -5.28 -1.44 5.21
C GLY A 55 -4.23 -0.85 6.15
N LYS A 56 -3.18 -0.21 5.65
CA LYS A 56 -2.15 0.45 6.47
C LYS A 56 -2.38 1.95 6.56
N THR A 57 -1.95 2.56 7.66
CA THR A 57 -1.87 4.01 7.81
C THR A 57 -0.60 4.56 7.15
N ILE A 58 -0.51 5.89 7.00
CA ILE A 58 0.70 6.56 6.51
C ILE A 58 1.91 6.19 7.38
N ASP A 59 1.78 6.30 8.71
CA ASP A 59 2.86 6.01 9.66
C ASP A 59 3.36 4.56 9.55
N GLN A 60 2.43 3.62 9.34
CA GLN A 60 2.79 2.21 9.14
C GLN A 60 3.55 1.98 7.84
N VAL A 61 3.21 2.70 6.79
CA VAL A 61 3.92 2.61 5.51
C VAL A 61 5.31 3.24 5.63
N GLU A 62 5.43 4.40 6.29
CA GLU A 62 6.73 5.03 6.57
C GLU A 62 7.64 4.13 7.41
N ALA A 63 7.09 3.46 8.45
CA ALA A 63 7.84 2.51 9.25
C ALA A 63 8.36 1.31 8.44
N LEU A 64 7.53 0.76 7.54
CA LEU A 64 7.94 -0.31 6.63
C LEU A 64 9.09 0.10 5.72
N LEU A 65 9.05 1.33 5.20
CA LEU A 65 10.11 1.85 4.34
C LEU A 65 11.40 2.08 5.10
N SER A 66 11.30 2.62 6.31
CA SER A 66 12.46 2.82 7.18
C SER A 66 13.13 1.49 7.54
N GLN A 67 12.35 0.43 7.75
CA GLN A 67 12.89 -0.90 7.95
C GLN A 67 13.58 -1.43 6.69
N SER A 68 12.95 -1.27 5.52
CA SER A 68 13.53 -1.71 4.25
C SER A 68 14.85 -0.99 3.93
N THR A 69 15.00 0.28 4.33
CA THR A 69 16.26 1.04 4.16
C THR A 69 17.36 0.54 5.08
N ASN A 70 17.04 0.18 6.31
CA ASN A 70 18.02 -0.35 7.27
C ASN A 70 18.55 -1.72 6.82
N ASP A 71 17.71 -2.51 6.17
CA ASP A 71 18.05 -3.85 5.68
C ASP A 71 18.62 -3.81 4.25
N TYR A 72 18.67 -2.62 3.62
CA TYR A 72 19.15 -2.48 2.27
C TYR A 72 20.66 -2.72 2.18
N GLN A 73 21.05 -3.60 1.28
CA GLN A 73 22.44 -3.91 0.98
C GLN A 73 22.66 -3.90 -0.54
N LEU A 74 23.59 -3.06 -1.01
CA LEU A 74 24.04 -3.04 -2.38
C LEU A 74 25.19 -3.99 -2.56
N GLU A 75 24.98 -5.13 -3.23
CA GLU A 75 26.04 -6.05 -3.59
C GLU A 75 26.76 -5.55 -4.84
N ILE A 76 28.09 -5.49 -4.79
CA ILE A 76 28.95 -5.07 -5.89
C ILE A 76 29.82 -6.27 -6.29
N THR A 77 29.76 -6.65 -7.56
CA THR A 77 30.59 -7.71 -8.10
C THR A 77 31.66 -7.11 -9.00
N GLY A 78 32.90 -7.23 -8.59
CA GLY A 78 34.07 -6.79 -9.32
C GLY A 78 34.68 -7.87 -10.21
N ARG A 79 35.86 -7.57 -10.80
CA ARG A 79 36.63 -8.53 -11.60
C ARG A 79 37.16 -9.65 -10.70
N LYS A 80 37.39 -10.83 -11.27
CA LYS A 80 37.85 -12.03 -10.53
C LYS A 80 36.91 -12.51 -9.42
N ASN A 81 35.60 -12.27 -9.59
CA ASN A 81 34.57 -12.64 -8.61
C ASN A 81 34.76 -11.98 -7.22
N LEU A 82 35.43 -10.84 -7.13
CA LEU A 82 35.45 -10.04 -5.93
C LEU A 82 34.02 -9.58 -5.62
N LYS A 83 33.57 -9.79 -4.40
CA LYS A 83 32.25 -9.36 -3.92
C LYS A 83 32.44 -8.41 -2.77
N ASP A 84 31.85 -7.25 -2.91
CA ASP A 84 31.78 -6.21 -1.89
C ASP A 84 30.32 -5.88 -1.64
N ALA A 85 30.02 -5.23 -0.52
CA ALA A 85 28.69 -4.79 -0.20
C ALA A 85 28.71 -3.46 0.55
N ILE A 86 27.75 -2.58 0.21
CA ILE A 86 27.52 -1.32 0.90
C ILE A 86 26.14 -1.40 1.55
N ASN A 87 26.07 -1.18 2.87
CA ASN A 87 24.79 -1.18 3.56
C ASN A 87 24.15 0.22 3.53
N GLY A 88 22.83 0.27 3.40
CA GLY A 88 22.10 1.53 3.36
C GLY A 88 22.29 2.40 4.62
N LYS A 89 22.40 1.78 5.79
CA LYS A 89 22.67 2.48 7.06
C LYS A 89 24.04 3.15 7.13
N ASP A 90 25.04 2.62 6.41
CA ASP A 90 26.38 3.20 6.36
C ASP A 90 26.40 4.48 5.51
N LEU A 91 25.35 4.69 4.69
CA LEU A 91 25.12 5.84 3.83
C LEU A 91 24.11 6.84 4.40
N ASP A 92 23.57 6.63 5.59
CA ASP A 92 22.37 7.34 6.09
C ASP A 92 21.25 7.34 5.04
N LEU A 93 21.05 6.19 4.38
CA LEU A 93 20.00 6.05 3.36
C LEU A 93 18.63 6.25 3.99
N GLN A 94 17.87 7.20 3.48
CA GLN A 94 16.52 7.48 3.93
C GLN A 94 15.57 7.46 2.73
N ILE A 95 14.44 6.80 2.90
CA ILE A 95 13.35 6.84 1.94
C ILE A 95 12.24 7.67 2.55
N SER A 96 11.94 8.79 1.92
CA SER A 96 10.81 9.65 2.29
C SER A 96 9.75 9.60 1.19
N LEU A 97 8.52 9.40 1.59
CA LEU A 97 7.39 9.48 0.65
C LEU A 97 6.85 10.90 0.52
N GLY A 98 7.32 11.81 1.36
CA GLY A 98 6.95 13.21 1.33
C GLY A 98 5.43 13.43 1.20
N ASP A 99 5.05 14.35 0.31
CA ASP A 99 3.64 14.63 0.04
C ASP A 99 2.98 13.56 -0.86
N SER A 100 3.75 12.71 -1.54
CA SER A 100 3.21 11.70 -2.45
C SER A 100 2.29 10.71 -1.74
N ILE A 101 2.64 10.27 -0.54
CA ILE A 101 1.82 9.34 0.24
C ILE A 101 0.56 10.01 0.78
N LYS A 102 0.69 11.26 1.24
CA LYS A 102 -0.46 12.05 1.74
C LYS A 102 -1.44 12.35 0.62
N ASN A 103 -0.94 12.68 -0.56
CA ASN A 103 -1.77 12.89 -1.75
C ASN A 103 -2.41 11.58 -2.21
N GLY A 104 -1.67 10.47 -2.18
CA GLY A 104 -2.19 9.13 -2.46
C GLY A 104 -3.37 8.76 -1.55
N MET A 105 -3.30 9.07 -0.28
CA MET A 105 -4.38 8.87 0.70
C MET A 105 -5.57 9.80 0.43
N LYS A 106 -5.35 11.08 0.14
CA LYS A 106 -6.41 12.06 -0.15
C LYS A 106 -7.16 11.77 -1.44
N ASP A 107 -6.47 11.22 -2.43
CA ASP A 107 -7.04 10.91 -3.75
C ASP A 107 -7.87 9.62 -3.78
N GLN A 108 -7.81 8.82 -2.72
CA GLN A 108 -8.65 7.63 -2.62
C GLN A 108 -10.09 8.04 -2.26
N ASN A 109 -11.05 7.22 -2.69
CA ASN A 109 -12.44 7.41 -2.34
C ASN A 109 -12.88 6.39 -1.27
N PRO A 110 -12.97 6.78 0.03
CA PRO A 110 -13.35 5.86 1.09
C PRO A 110 -14.75 5.26 0.94
N PHE A 111 -15.65 5.91 0.18
CA PHE A 111 -16.99 5.37 -0.10
C PHE A 111 -16.95 4.07 -0.90
N LEU A 112 -15.88 3.84 -1.64
CA LEU A 112 -15.70 2.66 -2.48
C LEU A 112 -14.83 1.59 -1.81
N TRP A 113 -14.65 1.63 -0.50
CA TRP A 113 -13.76 0.74 0.24
C TRP A 113 -14.01 -0.75 -0.02
N PHE A 114 -15.27 -1.13 -0.21
CA PHE A 114 -15.68 -2.54 -0.45
C PHE A 114 -15.29 -3.05 -1.85
N ILE A 115 -14.98 -2.14 -2.79
CA ILE A 115 -14.48 -2.50 -4.12
C ILE A 115 -12.94 -2.57 -4.13
N GLY A 116 -12.30 -1.93 -3.15
CA GLY A 116 -10.84 -1.80 -3.06
C GLY A 116 -10.27 -0.79 -4.08
N ALA A 117 -8.96 -0.76 -4.15
CA ALA A 117 -8.22 0.13 -5.05
C ALA A 117 -8.16 -0.44 -6.47
N GLN A 118 -9.26 -0.80 -7.09
CA GLN A 118 -9.44 -1.33 -8.44
C GLN A 118 -8.26 -1.06 -9.40
N GLY A 119 -7.16 -1.79 -9.25
CA GLY A 119 -6.06 -1.81 -10.21
C GLY A 119 -5.38 -0.47 -10.49
N LYS A 120 -5.70 0.59 -9.79
CA LYS A 120 -4.95 1.85 -9.83
C LYS A 120 -3.71 1.68 -8.96
N ASN A 121 -2.73 0.97 -9.49
CA ASN A 121 -1.37 1.03 -8.97
C ASN A 121 -0.93 2.49 -9.12
N LYS A 122 -1.18 3.31 -8.10
CA LYS A 122 -0.51 4.59 -7.99
C LYS A 122 0.91 4.24 -7.62
N GLU A 123 1.83 4.40 -8.55
CA GLU A 123 3.24 4.44 -8.23
C GLU A 123 3.46 5.65 -7.33
N LEU A 124 3.44 5.41 -6.04
CA LEU A 124 3.89 6.41 -5.07
C LEU A 124 5.40 6.51 -5.26
N LYS A 125 5.85 7.66 -5.72
CA LYS A 125 7.28 7.94 -5.86
C LYS A 125 7.85 8.17 -4.47
N ALA A 126 8.89 7.43 -4.15
CA ALA A 126 9.68 7.65 -2.95
C ALA A 126 10.85 8.56 -3.31
N ASP A 127 11.08 9.58 -2.49
CA ASP A 127 12.30 10.36 -2.54
C ASP A 127 13.37 9.64 -1.74
N VAL A 128 14.46 9.29 -2.41
CA VAL A 128 15.60 8.60 -1.80
C VAL A 128 16.69 9.63 -1.54
N THR A 129 17.10 9.76 -0.29
CA THR A 129 18.20 10.62 0.11
C THR A 129 19.30 9.81 0.79
N TYR A 130 20.54 10.19 0.57
CA TYR A 130 21.71 9.56 1.20
C TYR A 130 22.85 10.56 1.34
N ASP A 131 23.80 10.29 2.23
CA ASP A 131 24.99 11.11 2.39
C ASP A 131 26.04 10.79 1.32
N GLN A 132 26.23 11.73 0.39
CA GLN A 132 27.21 11.58 -0.70
C GLN A 132 28.64 11.46 -0.20
N THR A 133 28.98 12.09 0.93
CA THR A 133 30.32 12.02 1.53
C THR A 133 30.60 10.63 2.06
N LYS A 134 29.62 10.04 2.74
CA LYS A 134 29.70 8.65 3.22
C LYS A 134 29.79 7.68 2.05
N LEU A 135 28.96 7.86 1.04
CA LEU A 135 29.04 7.02 -0.17
C LEU A 135 30.42 7.07 -0.82
N ALA A 136 31.00 8.26 -0.99
CA ALA A 136 32.34 8.41 -1.55
C ALA A 136 33.43 7.73 -0.67
N LYS A 137 33.26 7.73 0.64
CA LYS A 137 34.14 7.04 1.58
C LYS A 137 34.01 5.51 1.45
N GLU A 138 32.78 4.98 1.46
CA GLU A 138 32.52 3.56 1.31
C GLU A 138 33.04 3.01 -0.03
N ILE A 139 32.81 3.74 -1.14
CA ILE A 139 33.34 3.34 -2.46
C ILE A 139 34.87 3.21 -2.44
N ARG A 140 35.58 4.14 -1.77
CA ARG A 140 37.07 4.08 -1.68
C ARG A 140 37.57 2.90 -0.86
N GLN A 141 36.76 2.32 0.01
CA GLN A 141 37.11 1.20 0.88
C GLN A 141 36.84 -0.17 0.22
N LEU A 142 36.12 -0.18 -0.90
CA LEU A 142 35.79 -1.44 -1.59
C LEU A 142 37.07 -2.14 -2.08
N ASP A 143 37.15 -3.42 -1.83
CA ASP A 143 38.27 -4.27 -2.21
C ASP A 143 38.53 -4.25 -3.73
N CYS A 144 37.46 -4.07 -4.51
CA CYS A 144 37.54 -4.00 -5.98
C CYS A 144 38.29 -2.76 -6.50
N PHE A 145 38.44 -1.69 -5.67
CA PHE A 145 39.22 -0.51 -6.00
C PHE A 145 40.61 -0.47 -5.32
N GLN A 146 40.85 -1.30 -4.30
CA GLN A 146 42.11 -1.32 -3.57
C GLN A 146 43.10 -2.41 -4.06
N LYS A 147 42.58 -3.46 -4.71
CA LYS A 147 43.41 -4.55 -5.22
C LYS A 147 43.52 -4.45 -6.74
N GLU A 148 44.67 -3.98 -7.24
CA GLU A 148 45.09 -4.10 -8.64
C GLU A 148 45.44 -5.55 -9.00
#